data_49c86a2160c8bb04d5b3abec4b26f6e6
#
_entry.id   49c86a2160c8bb04d5b3abec4b26f6e6
#
_cell.length_a   1.000
_cell.length_b   1.000
_cell.length_c   1.000
_cell.angle_alpha   90.00
_cell.angle_beta   90.00
_cell.angle_gamma   90.00
#
_symmetry.space_group_name_H-M   'P 1'
#
loop_
_entity.id
_entity.type
_entity.pdbx_description
1 polymer ?
#
loop_
_entity_poly.entity_id
_entity_poly.type
_entity_poly.pdbx_seq_one_letter_code
_entity_poly.pdbx_strand_id
1 'polypeptide(L)'
;MSKFLIGLIVGLILVPAGIYFYFASGSVPVATSAPPMPFERTLAHMALHARLDKEMPKSVPISADEGAYVAGAQIYKEHCAVCHGLPGQAQSAIAKGMFPDPPELMKGTGVTDDPPQETYWKVAGGIRMTGMPGFARTLSTTQMWQVSLLVANADKLPKTAQDVLSAAPEATPPAMMMMRK
;
A
#
# COMPACT_ATOMS: atom_id res chain seq x y z
N MET A 1 4.17 2.95 51.50
CA MET A 1 5.12 3.21 50.41
C MET A 1 5.79 1.94 49.85
N SER A 2 6.31 1.06 50.73
CA SER A 2 6.99 -0.18 50.28
C SER A 2 6.12 -1.13 49.47
N LYS A 3 4.86 -1.39 49.85
CA LYS A 3 3.93 -2.26 49.12
C LYS A 3 3.57 -1.71 47.73
N PHE A 4 3.46 -0.37 47.59
CA PHE A 4 3.24 0.27 46.28
C PHE A 4 4.44 0.11 45.35
N LEU A 5 5.65 0.30 45.86
CA LEU A 5 6.89 0.11 45.09
C LEU A 5 7.05 -1.34 44.62
N ILE A 6 6.74 -2.30 45.50
CA ILE A 6 6.78 -3.73 45.16
C ILE A 6 5.77 -4.03 44.04
N GLY A 7 4.53 -3.58 44.18
CA GLY A 7 3.50 -3.76 43.14
C GLY A 7 3.89 -3.13 41.79
N LEU A 8 4.51 -1.95 41.80
CA LEU A 8 5.01 -1.28 40.62
C LEU A 8 6.11 -2.08 39.93
N ILE A 9 7.10 -2.59 40.69
CA ILE A 9 8.19 -3.40 40.16
C ILE A 9 7.67 -4.71 39.57
N VAL A 10 6.77 -5.39 40.29
CA VAL A 10 6.14 -6.62 39.82
C VAL A 10 5.36 -6.37 38.51
N GLY A 11 4.57 -5.29 38.43
CA GLY A 11 3.86 -4.93 37.21
C GLY A 11 4.77 -4.62 36.03
N LEU A 12 5.89 -3.91 36.26
CA LEU A 12 6.90 -3.59 35.24
C LEU A 12 7.60 -4.85 34.70
N ILE A 13 7.62 -5.94 35.46
CA ILE A 13 8.21 -7.22 35.00
C ILE A 13 7.13 -8.11 34.36
N LEU A 14 5.99 -8.28 35.02
CA LEU A 14 4.97 -9.24 34.57
C LEU A 14 4.29 -8.82 33.26
N VAL A 15 4.06 -7.52 33.05
CA VAL A 15 3.41 -7.06 31.83
C VAL A 15 4.28 -7.32 30.58
N PRO A 16 5.56 -6.90 30.53
CA PRO A 16 6.42 -7.24 29.39
C PRO A 16 6.64 -8.76 29.25
N ALA A 17 6.77 -9.49 30.35
CA ALA A 17 6.89 -10.95 30.31
C ALA A 17 5.64 -11.59 29.72
N GLY A 18 4.44 -11.15 30.12
CA GLY A 18 3.18 -11.65 29.56
C GLY A 18 3.05 -11.36 28.04
N ILE A 19 3.44 -10.17 27.61
CA ILE A 19 3.49 -9.81 26.19
C ILE A 19 4.48 -10.71 25.45
N TYR A 20 5.69 -10.88 25.99
CA TYR A 20 6.70 -11.75 25.38
C TYR A 20 6.19 -13.19 25.23
N PHE A 21 5.62 -13.78 26.30
CA PHE A 21 5.08 -15.13 26.24
C PHE A 21 3.89 -15.26 25.31
N TYR A 22 3.03 -14.24 25.20
CA TYR A 22 1.95 -14.23 24.22
C TYR A 22 2.49 -14.36 22.78
N PHE A 23 3.53 -13.61 22.45
CA PHE A 23 4.18 -13.72 21.13
C PHE A 23 4.95 -15.03 20.94
N ALA A 24 5.62 -15.51 21.98
CA ALA A 24 6.42 -16.73 21.93
C ALA A 24 5.58 -18.03 21.93
N SER A 25 4.35 -17.99 22.43
CA SER A 25 3.47 -19.15 22.54
C SER A 25 2.83 -19.62 21.23
N GLY A 26 2.98 -18.84 20.14
CA GLY A 26 2.28 -19.12 18.88
C GLY A 26 0.79 -18.75 18.89
N SER A 27 0.32 -18.02 19.90
CA SER A 27 -1.09 -17.58 20.00
C SER A 27 -1.39 -16.39 19.11
N VAL A 28 -0.35 -15.67 18.64
CA VAL A 28 -0.51 -14.52 17.75
C VAL A 28 -0.87 -15.00 16.34
N PRO A 29 -1.92 -14.45 15.73
CA PRO A 29 -2.26 -14.77 14.33
C PRO A 29 -1.15 -14.24 13.41
N VAL A 30 -0.58 -15.11 12.58
CA VAL A 30 0.48 -14.76 11.61
C VAL A 30 0.10 -15.11 10.17
N ALA A 31 -0.92 -15.95 9.98
CA ALA A 31 -1.43 -16.28 8.66
C ALA A 31 -2.39 -15.18 8.17
N THR A 32 -2.33 -14.83 6.88
CA THR A 32 -3.23 -13.82 6.29
C THR A 32 -4.70 -14.22 6.36
N SER A 33 -4.99 -15.52 6.49
CA SER A 33 -6.34 -16.07 6.67
C SER A 33 -6.86 -16.02 8.12
N ALA A 34 -6.00 -15.68 9.09
CA ALA A 34 -6.40 -15.56 10.49
C ALA A 34 -7.09 -14.20 10.76
N PRO A 35 -8.02 -14.15 11.74
CA PRO A 35 -8.62 -12.88 12.11
C PRO A 35 -7.58 -11.93 12.72
N PRO A 36 -7.74 -10.60 12.53
CA PRO A 36 -6.81 -9.63 13.09
C PRO A 36 -6.81 -9.67 14.62
N MET A 37 -5.68 -9.29 15.22
CA MET A 37 -5.60 -9.07 16.66
C MET A 37 -6.49 -7.90 17.10
N PRO A 38 -6.95 -7.89 18.37
CA PRO A 38 -7.62 -6.71 18.92
C PRO A 38 -6.76 -5.45 18.74
N PHE A 39 -7.38 -4.37 18.26
CA PHE A 39 -6.74 -3.07 18.01
C PHE A 39 -5.65 -3.04 16.92
N GLU A 40 -5.35 -4.14 16.25
CA GLU A 40 -4.31 -4.21 15.20
C GLU A 40 -4.50 -3.11 14.14
N ARG A 41 -5.69 -3.06 13.52
CA ARG A 41 -6.01 -2.03 12.52
C ARG A 41 -5.90 -0.61 13.08
N THR A 42 -6.45 -0.38 14.27
CA THR A 42 -6.43 0.93 14.91
C THR A 42 -5.01 1.43 15.16
N LEU A 43 -4.16 0.56 15.69
CA LEU A 43 -2.75 0.91 15.97
C LEU A 43 -1.96 1.12 14.68
N ALA A 44 -2.19 0.27 13.65
CA ALA A 44 -1.53 0.41 12.36
C ALA A 44 -1.92 1.73 11.66
N HIS A 45 -3.22 2.06 11.61
CA HIS A 45 -3.70 3.32 11.05
C HIS A 45 -3.16 4.54 11.81
N MET A 46 -3.21 4.51 13.14
CA MET A 46 -2.70 5.60 13.96
C MET A 46 -1.19 5.84 13.70
N ALA A 47 -0.40 4.78 13.62
CA ALA A 47 1.03 4.89 13.33
C ALA A 47 1.29 5.41 11.91
N LEU A 48 0.52 4.94 10.91
CA LEU A 48 0.63 5.38 9.52
C LEU A 48 0.30 6.88 9.40
N HIS A 49 -0.85 7.32 9.91
CA HIS A 49 -1.26 8.73 9.84
C HIS A 49 -0.27 9.64 10.56
N ALA A 50 0.21 9.26 11.75
CA ALA A 50 1.22 10.04 12.46
C ALA A 50 2.55 10.21 11.69
N ARG A 51 2.89 9.25 10.82
CA ARG A 51 4.05 9.37 9.93
C ARG A 51 3.75 10.22 8.70
N LEU A 52 2.59 10.04 8.08
CA LEU A 52 2.13 10.86 6.95
C LEU A 52 2.12 12.34 7.31
N ASP A 53 1.55 12.72 8.46
CA ASP A 53 1.52 14.10 8.95
C ASP A 53 2.90 14.75 9.05
N LYS A 54 3.94 13.95 9.32
CA LYS A 54 5.32 14.43 9.48
C LYS A 54 6.12 14.45 8.18
N GLU A 55 5.88 13.49 7.27
CA GLU A 55 6.79 13.19 6.17
C GLU A 55 6.18 13.40 4.79
N MET A 56 4.86 13.51 4.70
CA MET A 56 4.18 13.77 3.44
C MET A 56 4.70 15.06 2.79
N PRO A 57 5.04 15.04 1.49
CA PRO A 57 5.43 16.24 0.76
C PRO A 57 4.34 17.32 0.84
N LYS A 58 4.74 18.59 0.97
CA LYS A 58 3.79 19.69 1.10
C LYS A 58 3.21 20.19 -0.23
N SER A 59 3.82 19.81 -1.35
CA SER A 59 3.42 20.24 -2.68
C SER A 59 3.65 19.14 -3.71
N VAL A 60 2.89 19.20 -4.80
CA VAL A 60 3.07 18.37 -5.99
C VAL A 60 3.99 19.13 -6.96
N PRO A 61 5.16 18.58 -7.33
CA PRO A 61 6.14 19.29 -8.15
C PRO A 61 5.91 19.19 -9.67
N ILE A 62 4.90 18.46 -10.11
CA ILE A 62 4.56 18.28 -11.54
C ILE A 62 3.12 18.72 -11.82
N SER A 63 2.84 19.04 -13.08
CA SER A 63 1.49 19.41 -13.52
C SER A 63 0.58 18.19 -13.58
N ALA A 64 -0.69 18.38 -13.20
CA ALA A 64 -1.77 17.41 -13.37
C ALA A 64 -2.37 17.56 -14.78
N ASP A 65 -1.61 17.17 -15.80
CA ASP A 65 -2.01 17.23 -17.19
C ASP A 65 -2.28 15.84 -17.79
N GLU A 66 -2.81 15.83 -19.02
CA GLU A 66 -3.15 14.59 -19.72
C GLU A 66 -1.93 13.65 -19.88
N GLY A 67 -0.76 14.20 -20.17
CA GLY A 67 0.47 13.42 -20.32
C GLY A 67 0.88 12.73 -19.01
N ALA A 68 0.74 13.44 -17.88
CA ALA A 68 1.00 12.87 -16.57
C ALA A 68 0.02 11.73 -16.23
N TYR A 69 -1.27 11.88 -16.55
CA TYR A 69 -2.26 10.83 -16.32
C TYR A 69 -2.03 9.60 -17.22
N VAL A 70 -1.71 9.79 -18.50
CA VAL A 70 -1.40 8.69 -19.41
C VAL A 70 -0.17 7.91 -18.96
N ALA A 71 0.92 8.59 -18.60
CA ALA A 71 2.11 7.96 -18.06
C ALA A 71 1.82 7.25 -16.73
N GLY A 72 1.06 7.89 -15.84
CA GLY A 72 0.61 7.29 -14.58
C GLY A 72 -0.20 6.02 -14.80
N ALA A 73 -1.07 5.98 -15.82
CA ALA A 73 -1.88 4.81 -16.16
C ALA A 73 -1.03 3.62 -16.65
N GLN A 74 0.03 3.88 -17.40
CA GLN A 74 0.99 2.86 -17.81
C GLN A 74 1.70 2.28 -16.58
N ILE A 75 2.25 3.14 -15.72
CA ILE A 75 2.94 2.73 -14.48
C ILE A 75 1.99 1.93 -13.58
N TYR A 76 0.75 2.38 -13.44
CA TYR A 76 -0.26 1.69 -12.64
C TYR A 76 -0.51 0.26 -13.13
N LYS A 77 -0.66 0.07 -14.44
CA LYS A 77 -0.86 -1.26 -15.05
C LYS A 77 0.32 -2.18 -14.79
N GLU A 78 1.54 -1.67 -14.91
CA GLU A 78 2.75 -2.48 -14.78
C GLU A 78 3.07 -2.86 -13.33
N HIS A 79 2.79 -1.97 -12.37
CA HIS A 79 3.30 -2.12 -11.02
C HIS A 79 2.22 -2.23 -9.93
N CYS A 80 1.02 -1.70 -10.15
CA CYS A 80 0.00 -1.56 -9.12
C CYS A 80 -1.20 -2.47 -9.33
N ALA A 81 -1.61 -2.67 -10.60
CA ALA A 81 -2.85 -3.35 -10.95
C ALA A 81 -2.91 -4.80 -10.47
N VAL A 82 -1.79 -5.49 -10.35
CA VAL A 82 -1.73 -6.88 -9.85
C VAL A 82 -2.33 -7.03 -8.45
N CYS A 83 -2.20 -6.00 -7.62
CA CYS A 83 -2.77 -5.98 -6.27
C CYS A 83 -4.02 -5.11 -6.18
N HIS A 84 -4.01 -3.92 -6.80
CA HIS A 84 -5.07 -2.94 -6.66
C HIS A 84 -6.18 -3.03 -7.72
N GLY A 85 -6.06 -3.95 -8.68
CA GLY A 85 -7.05 -4.17 -9.74
C GLY A 85 -7.04 -3.11 -10.83
N LEU A 86 -7.79 -3.39 -11.90
CA LEU A 86 -8.08 -2.48 -13.00
C LEU A 86 -9.59 -2.20 -13.06
N PRO A 87 -10.03 -1.09 -13.69
CA PRO A 87 -11.44 -0.81 -13.84
C PRO A 87 -12.20 -1.99 -14.47
N GLY A 88 -13.31 -2.41 -13.83
CA GLY A 88 -14.16 -3.48 -14.34
C GLY A 88 -13.58 -4.91 -14.26
N GLN A 89 -12.40 -5.10 -13.70
CA GLN A 89 -11.80 -6.42 -13.53
C GLN A 89 -11.95 -6.93 -12.10
N ALA A 90 -12.05 -8.24 -11.96
CA ALA A 90 -12.05 -8.88 -10.65
C ALA A 90 -10.63 -8.82 -10.03
N GLN A 91 -10.58 -8.78 -8.71
CA GLN A 91 -9.32 -8.87 -7.97
C GLN A 91 -8.52 -10.13 -8.33
N SER A 92 -7.21 -9.98 -8.41
CA SER A 92 -6.29 -11.09 -8.65
C SER A 92 -6.28 -12.10 -7.49
N ALA A 93 -5.81 -13.32 -7.75
CA ALA A 93 -5.60 -14.32 -6.70
C ALA A 93 -4.58 -13.84 -5.64
N ILE A 94 -3.60 -13.03 -6.06
CA ILE A 94 -2.61 -12.43 -5.15
C ILE A 94 -3.30 -11.47 -4.19
N ALA A 95 -4.10 -10.53 -4.72
CA ALA A 95 -4.82 -9.56 -3.90
C ALA A 95 -5.73 -10.23 -2.87
N LYS A 96 -6.47 -11.27 -3.29
CA LYS A 96 -7.38 -12.04 -2.41
C LYS A 96 -6.66 -12.80 -1.28
N GLY A 97 -5.38 -13.07 -1.44
CA GLY A 97 -4.56 -13.75 -0.42
C GLY A 97 -3.79 -12.80 0.51
N MET A 98 -3.91 -11.49 0.33
CA MET A 98 -3.19 -10.51 1.14
C MET A 98 -3.96 -10.11 2.39
N PHE A 99 -3.21 -9.75 3.44
CA PHE A 99 -3.75 -9.09 4.63
C PHE A 99 -2.82 -7.94 5.05
N PRO A 100 -3.38 -6.73 5.25
CA PRO A 100 -4.75 -6.31 4.89
C PRO A 100 -5.02 -6.39 3.39
N ASP A 101 -6.30 -6.51 3.01
CA ASP A 101 -6.70 -6.53 1.61
C ASP A 101 -6.28 -5.22 0.92
N PRO A 102 -5.63 -5.28 -0.25
CA PRO A 102 -5.32 -4.08 -1.00
C PRO A 102 -6.60 -3.41 -1.51
N PRO A 103 -6.76 -2.09 -1.31
CA PRO A 103 -7.94 -1.38 -1.78
C PRO A 103 -7.97 -1.32 -3.31
N GLU A 104 -9.17 -1.37 -3.91
CA GLU A 104 -9.37 -1.19 -5.35
C GLU A 104 -9.29 0.31 -5.69
N LEU A 105 -8.11 0.78 -6.09
CA LEU A 105 -7.80 2.21 -6.27
C LEU A 105 -8.52 2.88 -7.45
N MET A 106 -9.10 2.10 -8.36
CA MET A 106 -9.82 2.60 -9.53
C MET A 106 -11.34 2.49 -9.38
N LYS A 107 -11.83 2.12 -8.20
CA LYS A 107 -13.26 1.99 -7.90
C LYS A 107 -13.64 2.93 -6.75
N GLY A 108 -14.48 3.89 -7.04
CA GLY A 108 -15.32 4.58 -6.07
C GLY A 108 -14.59 5.51 -5.11
N THR A 109 -15.24 5.73 -3.99
CA THR A 109 -14.94 6.70 -2.95
C THR A 109 -13.89 6.18 -1.97
N GLY A 110 -13.13 7.10 -1.39
CA GLY A 110 -12.24 6.80 -0.26
C GLY A 110 -10.76 6.71 -0.62
N VAL A 111 -10.42 6.54 -1.91
CA VAL A 111 -9.02 6.60 -2.37
C VAL A 111 -8.74 7.89 -3.15
N THR A 112 -9.75 8.36 -3.88
CA THR A 112 -9.71 9.67 -4.55
C THR A 112 -9.75 10.84 -3.56
N ASP A 113 -10.13 10.60 -2.31
CA ASP A 113 -10.13 11.61 -1.24
C ASP A 113 -8.73 11.86 -0.66
N ASP A 114 -7.80 10.91 -0.84
CA ASP A 114 -6.42 11.08 -0.41
C ASP A 114 -5.70 12.08 -1.32
N PRO A 115 -4.99 13.08 -0.77
CA PRO A 115 -4.22 14.00 -1.59
C PRO A 115 -3.07 13.27 -2.29
N PRO A 116 -2.66 13.69 -3.52
CA PRO A 116 -1.60 13.01 -4.27
C PRO A 116 -0.27 12.92 -3.51
N GLN A 117 -0.03 13.79 -2.55
CA GLN A 117 1.15 13.77 -1.69
C GLN A 117 1.18 12.55 -0.76
N GLU A 118 0.02 12.17 -0.23
CA GLU A 118 -0.15 10.98 0.60
C GLU A 118 0.09 9.73 -0.22
N THR A 119 -0.54 9.65 -1.39
CA THR A 119 -0.31 8.55 -2.34
C THR A 119 1.15 8.44 -2.73
N TYR A 120 1.81 9.57 -3.01
CA TYR A 120 3.25 9.60 -3.31
C TYR A 120 4.09 9.03 -2.16
N TRP A 121 3.81 9.42 -0.92
CA TRP A 121 4.54 8.91 0.24
C TRP A 121 4.38 7.39 0.36
N LYS A 122 3.16 6.88 0.20
CA LYS A 122 2.84 5.45 0.22
C LYS A 122 3.55 4.70 -0.92
N VAL A 123 3.55 5.25 -2.13
CA VAL A 123 4.22 4.66 -3.31
C VAL A 123 5.74 4.65 -3.12
N ALA A 124 6.33 5.75 -2.67
CA ALA A 124 7.78 5.84 -2.50
C ALA A 124 8.30 4.89 -1.41
N GLY A 125 7.67 4.89 -0.25
CA GLY A 125 8.13 4.16 0.93
C GLY A 125 7.56 2.74 1.08
N GLY A 126 6.43 2.46 0.46
CA GLY A 126 5.61 1.28 0.79
C GLY A 126 4.99 1.40 2.18
N ILE A 127 4.24 0.39 2.58
CA ILE A 127 3.61 0.34 3.90
C ILE A 127 4.07 -0.93 4.62
N ARG A 128 4.84 -0.73 5.70
CA ARG A 128 5.40 -1.84 6.48
C ARG A 128 4.31 -2.75 7.05
N MET A 129 4.57 -4.06 7.09
CA MET A 129 3.66 -5.12 7.55
C MET A 129 2.40 -5.25 6.68
N THR A 130 2.45 -4.73 5.45
CA THR A 130 1.48 -5.00 4.38
C THR A 130 2.21 -5.58 3.17
N GLY A 131 1.46 -6.01 2.17
CA GLY A 131 2.05 -6.45 0.90
C GLY A 131 2.50 -5.32 -0.03
N MET A 132 2.28 -4.04 0.33
CA MET A 132 2.62 -2.90 -0.53
C MET A 132 4.12 -2.57 -0.45
N PRO A 133 4.89 -2.79 -1.53
CA PRO A 133 6.32 -2.47 -1.56
C PRO A 133 6.56 -0.96 -1.76
N GLY A 134 7.75 -0.48 -1.40
CA GLY A 134 8.21 0.86 -1.76
C GLY A 134 8.88 0.87 -3.13
N PHE A 135 8.53 1.85 -3.96
CA PHE A 135 8.98 1.94 -5.36
C PHE A 135 10.12 2.94 -5.59
N ALA A 136 10.64 3.61 -4.56
CA ALA A 136 11.71 4.61 -4.71
C ALA A 136 13.02 4.05 -5.34
N ARG A 137 13.20 2.73 -5.37
CA ARG A 137 14.36 2.09 -6.00
C ARG A 137 14.13 1.67 -7.46
N THR A 138 12.88 1.65 -7.92
CA THR A 138 12.48 1.14 -9.23
C THR A 138 11.84 2.19 -10.11
N LEU A 139 11.16 3.16 -9.53
CA LEU A 139 10.52 4.27 -10.22
C LEU A 139 11.26 5.59 -9.93
N SER A 140 11.35 6.44 -10.94
CA SER A 140 11.83 7.81 -10.75
C SER A 140 10.82 8.64 -9.93
N THR A 141 11.28 9.75 -9.35
CA THR A 141 10.43 10.70 -8.63
C THR A 141 9.25 11.16 -9.48
N THR A 142 9.49 11.47 -10.77
CA THR A 142 8.43 11.89 -11.71
C THR A 142 7.41 10.78 -11.92
N GLN A 143 7.82 9.54 -12.13
CA GLN A 143 6.94 8.39 -12.30
C GLN A 143 6.05 8.15 -11.06
N MET A 144 6.65 8.24 -9.87
CA MET A 144 5.89 8.13 -8.63
C MET A 144 4.83 9.23 -8.49
N TRP A 145 5.14 10.46 -8.88
CA TRP A 145 4.16 11.54 -8.90
C TRP A 145 3.07 11.35 -9.96
N GLN A 146 3.41 10.85 -11.15
CA GLN A 146 2.46 10.57 -12.23
C GLN A 146 1.41 9.54 -11.79
N VAL A 147 1.84 8.42 -11.19
CA VAL A 147 0.89 7.42 -10.69
C VAL A 147 0.09 7.94 -9.48
N SER A 148 0.68 8.79 -8.65
CA SER A 148 -0.03 9.40 -7.52
C SER A 148 -1.11 10.38 -7.97
N LEU A 149 -0.83 11.18 -8.99
CA LEU A 149 -1.82 12.06 -9.62
C LEU A 149 -2.95 11.25 -10.27
N LEU A 150 -2.62 10.17 -10.96
CA LEU A 150 -3.62 9.26 -11.54
C LEU A 150 -4.59 8.75 -10.47
N VAL A 151 -4.07 8.18 -9.39
CA VAL A 151 -4.88 7.60 -8.31
C VAL A 151 -5.74 8.65 -7.62
N ALA A 152 -5.17 9.81 -7.29
CA ALA A 152 -5.90 10.91 -6.65
C ALA A 152 -7.00 11.51 -7.54
N ASN A 153 -7.03 11.21 -8.83
CA ASN A 153 -8.02 11.68 -9.78
C ASN A 153 -8.74 10.52 -10.51
N ALA A 154 -8.75 9.34 -9.94
CA ALA A 154 -9.29 8.13 -10.57
C ALA A 154 -10.77 8.26 -11.01
N ASP A 155 -11.55 9.11 -10.36
CA ASP A 155 -12.96 9.41 -10.65
C ASP A 155 -13.18 10.36 -11.85
N LYS A 156 -12.14 11.06 -12.31
CA LYS A 156 -12.22 12.12 -13.34
C LYS A 156 -11.08 12.12 -14.34
N LEU A 157 -10.53 10.94 -14.62
CA LEU A 157 -9.45 10.78 -15.58
C LEU A 157 -9.88 11.16 -17.00
N PRO A 158 -8.99 11.76 -17.82
CA PRO A 158 -9.23 11.96 -19.24
C PRO A 158 -9.39 10.61 -19.96
N LYS A 159 -10.14 10.62 -21.07
CA LYS A 159 -10.45 9.40 -21.81
C LYS A 159 -9.19 8.63 -22.26
N THR A 160 -8.16 9.32 -22.64
CA THR A 160 -6.86 8.75 -23.03
C THR A 160 -6.23 7.89 -21.92
N ALA A 161 -6.25 8.37 -20.67
CA ALA A 161 -5.77 7.59 -19.52
C ALA A 161 -6.71 6.41 -19.20
N GLN A 162 -8.04 6.60 -19.35
CA GLN A 162 -9.00 5.49 -19.19
C GLN A 162 -8.79 4.42 -20.26
N ASP A 163 -8.52 4.78 -21.50
CA ASP A 163 -8.25 3.86 -22.60
C ASP A 163 -6.98 3.04 -22.32
N VAL A 164 -5.92 3.65 -21.76
CA VAL A 164 -4.72 2.94 -21.32
C VAL A 164 -5.03 1.91 -20.22
N LEU A 165 -5.81 2.29 -19.20
CA LEU A 165 -6.20 1.37 -18.12
C LEU A 165 -7.06 0.20 -18.61
N SER A 166 -7.90 0.43 -19.61
CA SER A 166 -8.84 -0.55 -20.17
C SER A 166 -8.22 -1.45 -21.24
N ALA A 167 -7.12 -1.02 -21.86
CA ALA A 167 -6.41 -1.83 -22.85
C ALA A 167 -5.94 -3.14 -22.25
N ALA A 168 -6.10 -4.24 -22.99
CA ALA A 168 -5.55 -5.54 -22.55
C ALA A 168 -4.05 -5.41 -22.23
N PRO A 169 -3.52 -6.15 -21.25
CA PRO A 169 -2.08 -6.21 -21.04
C PRO A 169 -1.42 -6.61 -22.35
N GLU A 170 -0.45 -5.83 -22.82
CA GLU A 170 0.37 -6.26 -23.94
C GLU A 170 0.99 -7.61 -23.58
N ALA A 171 0.68 -8.64 -24.35
CA ALA A 171 1.25 -9.95 -24.13
C ALA A 171 2.77 -9.79 -24.24
N THR A 172 3.47 -9.88 -23.12
CA THR A 172 4.94 -9.95 -23.12
C THR A 172 5.30 -11.09 -24.08
N PRO A 173 6.01 -10.83 -25.20
CA PRO A 173 6.37 -11.91 -26.10
C PRO A 173 7.11 -12.96 -25.29
N PRO A 174 6.80 -14.26 -25.46
CA PRO A 174 7.46 -15.31 -24.72
C PRO A 174 8.96 -15.12 -24.91
N ALA A 175 9.69 -14.90 -23.81
CA ALA A 175 11.13 -14.79 -23.82
C ALA A 175 11.63 -16.02 -24.58
N MET A 176 12.20 -15.79 -25.76
CA MET A 176 12.78 -16.81 -26.58
C MET A 176 13.81 -17.54 -25.71
N MET A 177 13.44 -18.74 -25.29
CA MET A 177 14.28 -19.65 -24.53
C MET A 177 15.46 -19.98 -25.45
N MET A 178 16.54 -19.18 -25.39
CA MET A 178 17.81 -19.51 -26.02
C MET A 178 18.34 -20.75 -25.30
N MET A 179 17.98 -21.91 -25.83
CA MET A 179 18.75 -23.13 -25.64
C MET A 179 20.16 -22.89 -26.20
N ARG A 180 21.11 -22.61 -25.32
CA ARG A 180 22.51 -22.85 -25.65
C ARG A 180 22.74 -24.35 -25.52
N LYS A 181 23.08 -24.95 -26.68
CA LYS A 181 23.79 -26.22 -26.76
C LYS A 181 25.17 -26.08 -26.09
#